data_72fe71181ded344c1e6daa3600a2a11c
#
_entry.id   72fe71181ded344c1e6daa3600a2a11c
#
_cell.length_a   1.000
_cell.length_b   1.000
_cell.length_c   1.000
_cell.angle_alpha   90.00
_cell.angle_beta   90.00
_cell.angle_gamma   90.00
#
_symmetry.space_group_name_H-M   'P 1'
#
loop_
_entity.id
_entity.type
_entity.pdbx_description
1 polymer ?
#
loop_
_entity_poly.entity_id
_entity_poly.type
_entity_poly.pdbx_seq_one_letter_code
_entity_poly.pdbx_strand_id
1 'polypeptide(L)'
;MSEVQREELNYDVVIVGAGPAGLSTAIKLKQLDTNLSICVLEKASEVGAHILSGNVFETKALDELIPNWKELDAPVKVSVKEDKFLILTEKKSFRIPNFLLPPLMSNHGNYAISLGNLCRWLATQAENLGVEIYPGFAASDILYNEAGVVRGVIT
;
A
#
# COMPACT_ATOMS: atom_id res chain seq x y z
N MET A 1 19.07 -18.28 32.02
CA MET A 1 18.55 -17.78 30.73
C MET A 1 18.72 -16.27 30.81
N SER A 2 19.56 -15.68 29.95
CA SER A 2 19.71 -14.23 29.90
C SER A 2 18.37 -13.64 29.39
N GLU A 3 17.79 -12.72 30.15
CA GLU A 3 16.68 -11.90 29.65
C GLU A 3 17.14 -11.20 28.38
N VAL A 4 16.41 -11.42 27.31
CA VAL A 4 16.61 -10.68 26.05
C VAL A 4 16.16 -9.25 26.33
N GLN A 5 17.12 -8.35 26.44
CA GLN A 5 16.84 -6.92 26.61
C GLN A 5 16.24 -6.41 25.31
N ARG A 6 14.95 -6.11 25.30
CA ARG A 6 14.25 -5.56 24.13
C ARG A 6 14.33 -4.05 24.14
N GLU A 7 14.59 -3.47 22.98
CA GLU A 7 14.50 -2.03 22.79
C GLU A 7 13.02 -1.63 22.67
N GLU A 8 12.64 -0.54 23.34
CA GLU A 8 11.29 -0.01 23.33
C GLU A 8 11.29 1.34 22.61
N LEU A 9 10.46 1.46 21.56
CA LEU A 9 10.22 2.69 20.82
C LEU A 9 8.77 3.13 21.04
N ASN A 10 8.57 4.43 21.23
CA ASN A 10 7.26 5.00 21.50
C ASN A 10 6.80 5.87 20.32
N TYR A 11 5.61 5.57 19.80
CA TYR A 11 4.95 6.30 18.71
C TYR A 11 3.49 6.57 19.06
N ASP A 12 2.91 7.64 18.52
CA ASP A 12 1.48 7.90 18.63
C ASP A 12 0.67 6.87 17.82
N VAL A 13 1.24 6.45 16.66
CA VAL A 13 0.60 5.47 15.78
C VAL A 13 1.61 4.44 15.27
N VAL A 14 1.27 3.17 15.43
CA VAL A 14 2.01 2.04 14.84
C VAL A 14 1.14 1.38 13.77
N ILE A 15 1.62 1.31 12.55
CA ILE A 15 0.95 0.67 11.41
C ILE A 15 1.69 -0.62 11.06
N VAL A 16 0.96 -1.73 10.97
CA VAL A 16 1.53 -3.03 10.59
C VAL A 16 1.25 -3.29 9.11
N GLY A 17 2.32 -3.32 8.32
CA GLY A 17 2.32 -3.58 6.88
C GLY A 17 2.48 -2.32 6.03
N ALA A 18 3.57 -2.25 5.25
CA ALA A 18 3.87 -1.20 4.27
C ALA A 18 3.26 -1.49 2.89
N GLY A 19 2.04 -2.02 2.86
CA GLY A 19 1.24 -2.13 1.65
C GLY A 19 0.52 -0.81 1.31
N PRO A 20 -0.28 -0.78 0.21
CA PRO A 20 -0.99 0.44 -0.20
C PRO A 20 -1.85 1.04 0.91
N ALA A 21 -2.55 0.19 1.67
CA ALA A 21 -3.44 0.64 2.75
C ALA A 21 -2.66 1.28 3.90
N GLY A 22 -1.60 0.61 4.40
CA GLY A 22 -0.78 1.13 5.51
C GLY A 22 -0.09 2.43 5.14
N LEU A 23 0.54 2.49 3.97
CA LEU A 23 1.23 3.69 3.50
C LEU A 23 0.28 4.86 3.24
N SER A 24 -0.90 4.59 2.64
CA SER A 24 -1.93 5.63 2.45
C SER A 24 -2.46 6.16 3.79
N THR A 25 -2.62 5.28 4.77
CA THR A 25 -3.02 5.66 6.13
C THR A 25 -1.97 6.55 6.77
N ALA A 26 -0.69 6.17 6.71
CA ALA A 26 0.41 6.94 7.27
C ALA A 26 0.50 8.34 6.64
N ILE A 27 0.46 8.42 5.31
CA ILE A 27 0.47 9.69 4.57
C ILE A 27 -0.73 10.55 4.99
N LYS A 28 -1.94 9.96 5.03
CA LYS A 28 -3.14 10.73 5.37
C LYS A 28 -3.12 11.26 6.78
N LEU A 29 -2.65 10.47 7.75
CA LEU A 29 -2.50 10.92 9.14
C LEU A 29 -1.51 12.09 9.24
N LYS A 30 -0.37 12.01 8.58
CA LYS A 30 0.61 13.11 8.57
C LYS A 30 0.10 14.36 7.86
N GLN A 31 -0.78 14.22 6.85
CA GLN A 31 -1.45 15.36 6.22
C GLN A 31 -2.48 16.04 7.15
N LEU A 32 -3.10 15.27 8.04
CA LEU A 32 -4.10 15.78 9.01
C LEU A 32 -3.42 16.39 10.24
N ASP A 33 -2.36 15.79 10.72
CA ASP A 33 -1.55 16.28 11.85
C ASP A 33 -0.08 15.94 11.64
N THR A 34 0.72 16.96 11.35
CA THR A 34 2.16 16.83 11.12
C THR A 34 2.96 16.48 12.36
N ASN A 35 2.40 16.67 13.57
CA ASN A 35 3.09 16.40 14.83
C ASN A 35 3.02 14.94 15.25
N LEU A 36 2.11 14.13 14.67
CA LEU A 36 2.02 12.71 15.00
C LEU A 36 3.34 11.99 14.72
N SER A 37 3.84 11.26 15.68
CA SER A 37 4.90 10.29 15.50
C SER A 37 4.31 8.99 14.97
N ILE A 38 4.69 8.58 13.75
CA ILE A 38 4.11 7.42 13.06
C ILE A 38 5.21 6.48 12.64
N CYS A 39 5.10 5.21 13.00
CA CYS A 39 5.93 4.16 12.41
C CYS A 39 5.11 3.14 11.64
N VAL A 40 5.73 2.59 10.60
CA VAL A 40 5.18 1.51 9.77
C VAL A 40 6.13 0.32 9.84
N LEU A 41 5.65 -0.82 10.30
CA LEU A 41 6.40 -2.07 10.35
C LEU A 41 6.12 -2.89 9.08
N GLU A 42 7.16 -3.42 8.45
CA GLU A 42 7.04 -4.27 7.28
C GLU A 42 7.87 -5.55 7.47
N LYS A 43 7.23 -6.72 7.32
CA LYS A 43 7.90 -8.01 7.49
C LYS A 43 8.91 -8.35 6.40
N ALA A 44 8.69 -7.85 5.19
CA ALA A 44 9.61 -8.04 4.08
C ALA A 44 10.90 -7.24 4.30
N SER A 45 12.01 -7.69 3.72
CA SER A 45 13.30 -7.01 3.78
C SER A 45 13.29 -5.62 3.14
N GLU A 46 12.32 -5.33 2.28
CA GLU A 46 12.07 -4.04 1.65
C GLU A 46 10.58 -3.86 1.35
N VAL A 47 10.12 -2.61 1.27
CA VAL A 47 8.75 -2.29 0.91
C VAL A 47 8.44 -2.79 -0.50
N GLY A 48 7.32 -3.48 -0.66
CA GLY A 48 6.84 -3.98 -1.95
C GLY A 48 7.42 -5.34 -2.37
N ALA A 49 8.32 -5.95 -1.60
CA ALA A 49 8.93 -7.24 -1.97
C ALA A 49 7.93 -8.41 -1.99
N HIS A 50 6.93 -8.40 -1.12
CA HIS A 50 5.90 -9.43 -1.04
C HIS A 50 4.62 -9.09 -1.81
N ILE A 51 4.62 -8.05 -2.61
CA ILE A 51 3.46 -7.60 -3.37
C ILE A 51 3.51 -8.15 -4.78
N LEU A 52 2.40 -8.77 -5.21
CA LEU A 52 2.25 -9.21 -6.60
C LEU A 52 2.26 -8.00 -7.54
N SER A 53 3.03 -8.11 -8.62
CA SER A 53 3.12 -7.10 -9.67
C SER A 53 2.13 -7.38 -10.79
N GLY A 54 1.81 -6.34 -11.58
CA GLY A 54 0.96 -6.45 -12.76
C GLY A 54 -0.52 -6.39 -12.42
N ASN A 55 -0.99 -5.23 -12.00
CA ASN A 55 -2.41 -4.94 -11.80
C ASN A 55 -2.86 -3.77 -12.68
N VAL A 56 -4.17 -3.67 -12.85
CA VAL A 56 -4.82 -2.46 -13.38
C VAL A 56 -5.22 -1.59 -12.19
N PHE A 57 -4.84 -0.34 -12.25
CA PHE A 57 -4.95 0.63 -11.16
C PHE A 57 -5.84 1.80 -11.57
N GLU A 58 -6.86 2.07 -10.77
CA GLU A 58 -7.70 3.27 -10.87
C GLU A 58 -7.08 4.37 -10.00
N THR A 59 -6.85 5.55 -10.57
CA THR A 59 -6.10 6.63 -9.89
C THR A 59 -6.91 7.41 -8.88
N LYS A 60 -8.22 7.23 -8.81
CA LYS A 60 -9.11 8.04 -7.96
C LYS A 60 -8.61 8.22 -6.53
N ALA A 61 -8.24 7.12 -5.86
CA ALA A 61 -7.73 7.19 -4.49
C ALA A 61 -6.37 7.91 -4.40
N LEU A 62 -5.52 7.77 -5.42
CA LEU A 62 -4.25 8.46 -5.50
C LEU A 62 -4.44 9.96 -5.80
N ASP A 63 -5.39 10.30 -6.68
CA ASP A 63 -5.77 11.70 -6.98
C ASP A 63 -6.26 12.43 -5.71
N GLU A 64 -6.97 11.72 -4.83
CA GLU A 64 -7.45 12.27 -3.55
C GLU A 64 -6.34 12.37 -2.49
N LEU A 65 -5.42 11.41 -2.45
CA LEU A 65 -4.37 11.34 -1.44
C LEU A 65 -3.21 12.27 -1.76
N ILE A 66 -2.72 12.25 -3.02
CA ILE A 66 -1.58 13.03 -3.50
C ILE A 66 -1.95 13.61 -4.88
N PRO A 67 -2.68 14.73 -4.94
CA PRO A 67 -3.19 15.28 -6.20
C PRO A 67 -2.12 15.58 -7.26
N ASN A 68 -0.91 15.90 -6.82
CA ASN A 68 0.23 16.21 -7.69
C ASN A 68 1.16 14.99 -7.97
N TRP A 69 0.64 13.76 -7.85
CA TRP A 69 1.42 12.54 -8.04
C TRP A 69 2.14 12.45 -9.39
N LYS A 70 1.58 13.08 -10.44
CA LYS A 70 2.19 13.13 -11.77
C LYS A 70 3.47 13.95 -11.78
N GLU A 71 3.50 15.06 -11.06
CA GLU A 71 4.65 15.96 -10.91
C GLU A 71 5.74 15.32 -10.03
N LEU A 72 5.33 14.45 -9.09
CA LEU A 72 6.21 13.68 -8.20
C LEU A 72 6.70 12.37 -8.82
N ASP A 73 6.55 12.20 -10.13
CA ASP A 73 7.03 11.04 -10.90
C ASP A 73 6.55 9.68 -10.38
N ALA A 74 5.27 9.60 -9.97
CA ALA A 74 4.67 8.33 -9.57
C ALA A 74 4.80 7.26 -10.67
N PRO A 75 5.02 5.98 -10.34
CA PRO A 75 5.21 4.90 -11.30
C PRO A 75 3.90 4.45 -11.96
N VAL A 76 3.04 5.40 -12.34
CA VAL A 76 1.71 5.23 -12.94
C VAL A 76 1.76 5.84 -14.35
N LYS A 77 2.43 5.14 -15.29
CA LYS A 77 2.78 5.72 -16.59
C LYS A 77 2.09 5.05 -17.79
N VAL A 78 1.65 3.79 -17.65
CA VAL A 78 1.13 3.00 -18.77
C VAL A 78 -0.39 2.97 -18.71
N SER A 79 -1.03 3.86 -19.46
CA SER A 79 -2.51 3.90 -19.56
C SER A 79 -3.05 2.68 -20.32
N VAL A 80 -4.18 2.15 -19.86
CA VAL A 80 -4.93 1.10 -20.55
C VAL A 80 -5.57 1.70 -21.82
N LYS A 81 -5.14 1.21 -22.98
CA LYS A 81 -5.63 1.68 -24.29
C LYS A 81 -6.74 0.81 -24.85
N GLU A 82 -6.72 -0.47 -24.55
CA GLU A 82 -7.71 -1.44 -25.02
C GLU A 82 -8.04 -2.43 -23.92
N ASP A 83 -9.33 -2.77 -23.80
CA ASP A 83 -9.87 -3.72 -22.85
C ASP A 83 -10.65 -4.80 -23.61
N LYS A 84 -10.33 -6.07 -23.37
CA LYS A 84 -10.97 -7.20 -24.05
C LYS A 84 -11.43 -8.24 -23.02
N PHE A 85 -12.73 -8.46 -22.97
CA PHE A 85 -13.30 -9.56 -22.21
C PHE A 85 -13.49 -10.78 -23.10
N LEU A 86 -12.83 -11.90 -22.74
CA LEU A 86 -12.84 -13.12 -23.53
C LEU A 86 -13.39 -14.29 -22.70
N ILE A 87 -14.33 -15.03 -23.25
CA ILE A 87 -14.69 -16.36 -22.76
C ILE A 87 -13.83 -17.36 -23.52
N LEU A 88 -13.07 -18.15 -22.76
CA LEU A 88 -12.17 -19.16 -23.29
C LEU A 88 -12.78 -20.55 -23.16
N THR A 89 -12.64 -21.35 -24.19
CA THR A 89 -12.92 -22.79 -24.20
C THR A 89 -11.65 -23.51 -24.56
N GLU A 90 -11.63 -24.84 -24.50
CA GLU A 90 -10.43 -25.65 -24.85
C GLU A 90 -9.84 -25.34 -26.23
N LYS A 91 -10.68 -24.91 -27.20
CA LYS A 91 -10.25 -24.72 -28.61
C LYS A 91 -10.63 -23.36 -29.20
N LYS A 92 -11.40 -22.52 -28.50
CA LYS A 92 -11.93 -21.27 -29.06
C LYS A 92 -11.96 -20.19 -27.99
N SER A 93 -11.93 -18.92 -28.45
CA SER A 93 -12.22 -17.74 -27.63
C SER A 93 -13.37 -16.95 -28.24
N PHE A 94 -14.23 -16.41 -27.40
CA PHE A 94 -15.34 -15.55 -27.77
C PHE A 94 -15.18 -14.21 -27.06
N ARG A 95 -15.16 -13.12 -27.85
CA ARG A 95 -15.12 -11.76 -27.29
C ARG A 95 -16.53 -11.31 -26.93
N ILE A 96 -16.72 -10.85 -25.67
CA ILE A 96 -17.92 -10.13 -25.29
C ILE A 96 -17.68 -8.64 -25.57
N PRO A 97 -18.57 -7.96 -26.31
CA PRO A 97 -18.48 -6.52 -26.52
C PRO A 97 -18.55 -5.76 -25.20
N ASN A 98 -17.68 -4.76 -25.02
CA ASN A 98 -17.54 -4.04 -23.74
C ASN A 98 -18.84 -3.34 -23.29
N PHE A 99 -19.71 -2.91 -24.25
CA PHE A 99 -20.98 -2.27 -23.93
C PHE A 99 -22.01 -3.21 -23.25
N LEU A 100 -21.80 -4.54 -23.31
CA LEU A 100 -22.62 -5.54 -22.61
C LEU A 100 -22.11 -5.85 -21.21
N LEU A 101 -20.94 -5.32 -20.83
CA LEU A 101 -20.34 -5.53 -19.52
C LEU A 101 -20.80 -4.46 -18.52
N PRO A 102 -20.88 -4.79 -17.23
CA PRO A 102 -21.10 -3.80 -16.19
C PRO A 102 -20.04 -2.69 -16.25
N PRO A 103 -20.39 -1.41 -15.99
CA PRO A 103 -19.44 -0.29 -16.01
C PRO A 103 -18.19 -0.49 -15.15
N LEU A 104 -18.34 -1.20 -14.01
CA LEU A 104 -17.24 -1.53 -13.09
C LEU A 104 -16.17 -2.47 -13.71
N MET A 105 -16.47 -3.12 -14.84
CA MET A 105 -15.52 -3.98 -15.56
C MET A 105 -14.75 -3.21 -16.63
N SER A 106 -15.03 -1.92 -16.83
CA SER A 106 -14.30 -1.07 -17.77
C SER A 106 -12.99 -0.58 -17.14
N ASN A 107 -11.89 -0.81 -17.85
CA ASN A 107 -10.57 -0.30 -17.45
C ASN A 107 -10.13 0.93 -18.24
N HIS A 108 -11.03 1.55 -18.98
CA HIS A 108 -10.72 2.75 -19.73
C HIS A 108 -10.36 3.90 -18.80
N GLY A 109 -9.18 4.51 -19.00
CA GLY A 109 -8.65 5.56 -18.13
C GLY A 109 -7.83 5.05 -16.94
N ASN A 110 -7.80 3.75 -16.70
CA ASN A 110 -6.96 3.11 -15.69
C ASN A 110 -5.53 2.91 -16.22
N TYR A 111 -4.64 2.46 -15.35
CA TYR A 111 -3.22 2.26 -15.66
C TYR A 111 -2.78 0.84 -15.34
N ALA A 112 -1.95 0.26 -16.20
CA ALA A 112 -1.23 -0.97 -15.88
C ALA A 112 0.05 -0.60 -15.11
N ILE A 113 0.18 -1.10 -13.88
CA ILE A 113 1.29 -0.76 -12.99
C ILE A 113 1.92 -1.97 -12.31
N SER A 114 3.11 -1.76 -11.74
CA SER A 114 3.66 -2.61 -10.69
C SER A 114 3.23 -2.05 -9.33
N LEU A 115 2.41 -2.80 -8.59
CA LEU A 115 1.95 -2.37 -7.27
C LEU A 115 3.11 -2.29 -6.27
N GLY A 116 4.11 -3.16 -6.39
CA GLY A 116 5.34 -3.07 -5.59
C GLY A 116 6.10 -1.77 -5.82
N ASN A 117 6.19 -1.29 -7.09
CA ASN A 117 6.82 -0.01 -7.39
C ASN A 117 6.00 1.16 -6.83
N LEU A 118 4.66 1.07 -6.90
CA LEU A 118 3.80 2.09 -6.31
C LEU A 118 3.99 2.15 -4.78
N CYS A 119 4.09 1.00 -4.10
CA CYS A 119 4.34 0.98 -2.65
C CYS A 119 5.70 1.58 -2.30
N ARG A 120 6.76 1.29 -3.04
CA ARG A 120 8.07 1.92 -2.81
C ARG A 120 8.01 3.43 -2.96
N TRP A 121 7.32 3.90 -4.00
CA TRP A 121 7.11 5.33 -4.19
C TRP A 121 6.27 5.96 -3.07
N LEU A 122 5.17 5.31 -2.64
CA LEU A 122 4.36 5.78 -1.50
C LEU A 122 5.18 5.80 -0.20
N ALA A 123 6.06 4.83 0.01
CA ALA A 123 6.96 4.81 1.17
C ALA A 123 7.86 6.06 1.17
N THR A 124 8.47 6.39 0.04
CA THR A 124 9.25 7.63 -0.09
C THR A 124 8.41 8.88 0.20
N GLN A 125 7.14 8.92 -0.24
CA GLN A 125 6.26 10.05 0.09
C GLN A 125 5.94 10.12 1.58
N ALA A 126 5.72 8.96 2.23
CA ALA A 126 5.49 8.88 3.67
C ALA A 126 6.74 9.34 4.48
N GLU A 127 7.92 8.87 4.10
CA GLU A 127 9.20 9.26 4.71
C GLU A 127 9.46 10.77 4.58
N ASN A 128 9.15 11.36 3.42
CA ASN A 128 9.24 12.82 3.21
C ASN A 128 8.32 13.62 4.14
N LEU A 129 7.25 13.01 4.65
CA LEU A 129 6.35 13.58 5.66
C LEU A 129 6.79 13.28 7.10
N GLY A 130 7.91 12.58 7.30
CA GLY A 130 8.44 12.21 8.61
C GLY A 130 7.77 10.96 9.21
N VAL A 131 7.31 10.03 8.37
CA VAL A 131 6.94 8.67 8.81
C VAL A 131 8.20 7.81 8.87
N GLU A 132 8.36 7.04 9.93
CA GLU A 132 9.44 6.07 10.05
C GLU A 132 8.97 4.70 9.54
N ILE A 133 9.73 4.12 8.61
CA ILE A 133 9.39 2.81 8.02
C ILE A 133 10.49 1.81 8.38
N TYR A 134 10.09 0.68 8.95
CA TYR A 134 10.99 -0.38 9.41
C TYR A 134 10.78 -1.67 8.61
N PRO A 135 11.49 -1.85 7.48
CA PRO A 135 11.51 -3.12 6.75
C PRO A 135 12.28 -4.18 7.54
N GLY A 136 11.90 -5.46 7.40
CA GLY A 136 12.50 -6.58 8.13
C GLY A 136 11.94 -6.79 9.54
N PHE A 137 11.00 -5.96 9.99
CA PHE A 137 10.37 -6.06 11.30
C PHE A 137 8.95 -6.63 11.17
N ALA A 138 8.80 -7.90 11.53
CA ALA A 138 7.50 -8.56 11.54
C ALA A 138 6.84 -8.39 12.90
N ALA A 139 5.64 -7.83 12.95
CA ALA A 139 4.83 -7.85 14.15
C ALA A 139 4.46 -9.30 14.49
N SER A 140 4.97 -9.81 15.60
CA SER A 140 4.81 -11.19 16.05
C SER A 140 3.70 -11.36 17.06
N ASP A 141 3.43 -10.32 17.87
CA ASP A 141 2.41 -10.35 18.93
C ASP A 141 1.91 -8.95 19.25
N ILE A 142 0.83 -8.89 20.04
CA ILE A 142 0.23 -7.64 20.53
C ILE A 142 0.63 -7.45 21.99
N LEU A 143 1.12 -6.27 22.32
CA LEU A 143 1.43 -5.87 23.69
C LEU A 143 0.19 -5.30 24.36
N TYR A 144 -0.18 -5.86 25.51
CA TYR A 144 -1.28 -5.40 26.35
C TYR A 144 -0.76 -4.84 27.67
N ASN A 145 -1.48 -3.88 28.25
CA ASN A 145 -1.26 -3.48 29.64
C ASN A 145 -1.97 -4.43 30.62
N GLU A 146 -1.80 -4.20 31.92
CA GLU A 146 -2.43 -4.99 33.00
C GLU A 146 -3.97 -4.98 32.93
N ALA A 147 -4.57 -3.95 32.36
CA ALA A 147 -6.02 -3.83 32.16
C ALA A 147 -6.52 -4.51 30.84
N GLY A 148 -5.63 -5.17 30.07
CA GLY A 148 -5.98 -5.81 28.79
C GLY A 148 -6.17 -4.85 27.62
N VAL A 149 -5.70 -3.60 27.75
CA VAL A 149 -5.75 -2.61 26.67
C VAL A 149 -4.51 -2.74 25.79
N VAL A 150 -4.68 -2.69 24.48
CA VAL A 150 -3.57 -2.71 23.51
C VAL A 150 -2.65 -1.50 23.73
N ARG A 151 -1.36 -1.77 23.88
CA ARG A 151 -0.31 -0.76 24.10
C ARG A 151 0.65 -0.67 22.92
N GLY A 152 0.75 -1.70 22.12
CA GLY A 152 1.67 -1.74 21.01
C GLY A 152 1.77 -3.12 20.38
N VAL A 153 2.85 -3.36 19.66
CA VAL A 153 3.18 -4.63 19.04
C VAL A 153 4.60 -5.06 19.41
N ILE A 154 4.83 -6.35 19.35
CA ILE A 154 6.14 -6.98 19.57
C ILE A 154 6.65 -7.44 18.20
N THR A 155 7.92 -7.16 17.88
CA THR A 155 8.61 -7.59 16.65
C THR A 155 9.65 -8.66 16.93
#